data_9f1d35ed950a5ec27491f8b89e8c961f
#
_entry.id   9f1d35ed950a5ec27491f8b89e8c961f
#
_cell.length_a   1.000
_cell.length_b   1.000
_cell.length_c   1.000
_cell.angle_alpha   90.00
_cell.angle_beta   90.00
_cell.angle_gamma   90.00
#
_symmetry.space_group_name_H-M   'P 1'
#
loop_
_entity.id
_entity.type
_entity.pdbx_description
1 polymer ?
#
loop_
_entity_poly.entity_id
_entity_poly.type
_entity_poly.pdbx_seq_one_letter_code
_entity_poly.pdbx_strand_id
1 'polypeptide(L)'
;MTLAIRGDRTSCLSLQLGPRTWLLAIARGFGSIGGVATETALLARLRAECERRIRSARFRAAVDRPQAAATAMHGVLARINGDLYACTASHEDYVTAAASLTAVVIVHGHAYVMHAGSTAAYLAREGEVMPLFRDDVFEMRRGPLLVRAFAVAPVLDVTISSAMLAPGDAIVLLGRRMRGDAERRAVLASLDAGDPGERVLIARFDQDDVAPGDPYGAAPPRLPVRPLARLAAAIAFLVAAVTGR
;
A
#
# COMPACT_ATOMS: atom_id res chain seq x y z
N MET A 1 8.35 -16.69 -7.53
CA MET A 1 8.45 -15.23 -7.23
C MET A 1 9.72 -14.97 -6.47
N THR A 2 10.56 -14.14 -7.02
CA THR A 2 11.79 -13.67 -6.35
C THR A 2 11.49 -12.34 -5.67
N LEU A 3 11.76 -12.25 -4.36
CA LEU A 3 11.50 -11.08 -3.56
C LEU A 3 12.82 -10.41 -3.15
N ALA A 4 12.97 -9.14 -3.46
CA ALA A 4 14.07 -8.31 -2.98
C ALA A 4 13.51 -7.16 -2.13
N ILE A 5 13.92 -7.08 -0.87
CA ILE A 5 13.66 -5.94 0.01
C ILE A 5 14.95 -5.19 0.19
N ARG A 6 14.92 -3.91 -0.13
CA ARG A 6 16.08 -3.01 -0.04
C ARG A 6 15.73 -1.78 0.79
N GLY A 7 16.74 -1.26 1.49
CA GLY A 7 16.55 -0.18 2.44
C GLY A 7 16.06 -0.67 3.81
N ASP A 8 15.35 0.20 4.52
CA ASP A 8 14.86 -0.08 5.86
C ASP A 8 13.75 -1.14 5.86
N ARG A 9 14.09 -2.34 6.33
CA ARG A 9 13.17 -3.48 6.42
C ARG A 9 12.00 -3.22 7.38
N THR A 10 12.12 -2.25 8.28
CA THR A 10 11.04 -1.92 9.22
C THR A 10 9.86 -1.23 8.54
N SER A 11 10.08 -0.62 7.38
CA SER A 11 9.07 0.05 6.57
C SER A 11 8.42 -0.83 5.51
N CYS A 12 8.83 -2.10 5.41
CA CYS A 12 8.36 -3.05 4.41
C CYS A 12 7.83 -4.33 5.05
N LEU A 13 6.79 -4.90 4.44
CA LEU A 13 6.21 -6.18 4.81
C LEU A 13 6.09 -7.07 3.59
N SER A 14 6.52 -8.31 3.73
CA SER A 14 6.20 -9.40 2.82
C SER A 14 5.66 -10.57 3.64
N LEU A 15 4.53 -11.11 3.24
CA LEU A 15 3.86 -12.21 3.92
C LEU A 15 3.19 -13.14 2.93
N GLN A 16 3.45 -14.44 3.03
CA GLN A 16 2.74 -15.45 2.27
C GLN A 16 1.40 -15.76 2.97
N LEU A 17 0.29 -15.54 2.27
CA LEU A 17 -1.07 -15.77 2.77
C LEU A 17 -1.64 -17.12 2.35
N GLY A 18 -1.07 -17.71 1.31
CA GLY A 18 -1.46 -19.00 0.76
C GLY A 18 -0.41 -19.53 -0.23
N PRO A 19 -0.58 -20.72 -0.79
CA PRO A 19 0.41 -21.32 -1.69
C PRO A 19 0.81 -20.41 -2.87
N ARG A 20 -0.16 -19.66 -3.41
CA ARG A 20 0.01 -18.73 -4.55
C ARG A 20 -0.52 -17.33 -4.22
N THR A 21 -0.54 -16.96 -2.93
CA THR A 21 -1.08 -15.67 -2.47
C THR A 21 -0.06 -14.99 -1.58
N TRP A 22 0.28 -13.76 -1.94
CA TRP A 22 1.26 -12.94 -1.25
C TRP A 22 0.68 -11.57 -0.90
N LEU A 23 1.08 -11.05 0.24
CA LEU A 23 0.89 -9.66 0.64
C LEU A 23 2.25 -8.98 0.66
N LEU A 24 2.37 -7.92 -0.10
CA LEU A 24 3.49 -7.00 -0.08
C LEU A 24 2.99 -5.65 0.42
N ALA A 25 3.72 -4.98 1.30
CA ALA A 25 3.32 -3.66 1.73
C ALA A 25 4.54 -2.78 2.05
N ILE A 26 4.37 -1.49 1.82
CA ILE A 26 5.30 -0.45 2.24
C ILE A 26 4.52 0.64 2.96
N ALA A 27 5.07 1.14 4.06
CA ALA A 27 4.48 2.22 4.82
C ALA A 27 5.46 3.38 4.97
N ARG A 28 4.93 4.57 5.26
CA ARG A 28 5.68 5.78 5.63
C ARG A 28 4.90 6.59 6.64
N GLY A 29 5.53 6.86 7.78
CA GLY A 29 4.95 7.67 8.84
C GLY A 29 5.11 9.17 8.62
N PHE A 30 4.19 9.95 9.19
CA PHE A 30 4.14 11.40 9.18
C PHE A 30 3.78 11.93 10.57
N GLY A 31 4.16 13.18 10.79
CA GLY A 31 3.97 13.87 12.08
C GLY A 31 5.28 14.10 12.78
N SER A 32 5.37 15.21 13.53
CA SER A 32 6.56 15.61 14.26
C SER A 32 6.87 14.66 15.43
N ILE A 33 5.83 14.11 16.05
CA ILE A 33 5.91 13.12 17.12
C ILE A 33 5.08 11.90 16.68
N GLY A 34 5.65 10.71 16.79
CA GLY A 34 4.93 9.47 16.58
C GLY A 34 4.79 8.99 15.13
N GLY A 35 5.23 9.72 14.11
CA GLY A 35 5.12 9.28 12.71
C GLY A 35 5.80 7.91 12.44
N VAL A 36 7.03 7.74 12.88
CA VAL A 36 7.75 6.46 12.76
C VAL A 36 7.08 5.36 13.59
N ALA A 37 6.58 5.70 14.79
CA ALA A 37 5.85 4.77 15.64
C ALA A 37 4.55 4.31 14.95
N THR A 38 3.82 5.23 14.29
CA THR A 38 2.59 4.92 13.54
C THR A 38 2.86 4.01 12.34
N GLU A 39 3.94 4.26 11.59
CA GLU A 39 4.39 3.40 10.48
C GLU A 39 4.68 1.98 10.97
N THR A 40 5.50 1.87 12.01
CA THR A 40 5.88 0.59 12.60
C THR A 40 4.66 -0.15 13.17
N ALA A 41 3.77 0.55 13.89
CA ALA A 41 2.54 -0.01 14.43
C ALA A 41 1.59 -0.49 13.33
N LEU A 42 1.47 0.25 12.22
CA LEU A 42 0.65 -0.12 11.07
C LEU A 42 1.11 -1.44 10.47
N LEU A 43 2.39 -1.59 10.15
CA LEU A 43 2.94 -2.80 9.55
C LEU A 43 2.92 -4.00 10.52
N ALA A 44 3.23 -3.77 11.80
CA ALA A 44 3.16 -4.81 12.82
C ALA A 44 1.71 -5.33 13.01
N ARG A 45 0.72 -4.43 13.05
CA ARG A 45 -0.69 -4.80 13.14
C ARG A 45 -1.16 -5.50 11.87
N LEU A 46 -0.72 -5.07 10.68
CA LEU A 46 -1.04 -5.72 9.41
C LEU A 46 -0.51 -7.15 9.39
N ARG A 47 0.74 -7.37 9.81
CA ARG A 47 1.32 -8.69 9.95
C ARG A 47 0.51 -9.55 10.94
N ALA A 48 0.34 -9.08 12.16
CA ALA A 48 -0.33 -9.84 13.22
C ALA A 48 -1.78 -10.20 12.86
N GLU A 49 -2.53 -9.26 12.24
CA GLU A 49 -3.90 -9.51 11.83
C GLU A 49 -3.98 -10.55 10.69
N CYS A 50 -3.08 -10.48 9.71
CA CYS A 50 -3.01 -11.49 8.65
C CYS A 50 -2.62 -12.86 9.21
N GLU A 51 -1.58 -12.95 10.05
CA GLU A 51 -1.14 -14.20 10.68
C GLU A 51 -2.23 -14.82 11.57
N ARG A 52 -3.01 -13.98 12.24
CA ARG A 52 -4.16 -14.44 13.02
C ARG A 52 -5.27 -14.98 12.11
N ARG A 53 -5.63 -14.25 11.05
CA ARG A 53 -6.74 -14.61 10.15
C ARG A 53 -6.44 -15.81 9.25
N ILE A 54 -5.18 -16.04 8.90
CA ILE A 54 -4.77 -17.18 8.06
C ILE A 54 -5.05 -18.52 8.73
N ARG A 55 -5.22 -18.53 10.06
CA ARG A 55 -5.64 -19.73 10.83
C ARG A 55 -7.09 -20.11 10.54
N SER A 56 -7.93 -19.16 10.08
CA SER A 56 -9.32 -19.41 9.71
C SER A 56 -9.43 -19.99 8.30
N ALA A 57 -10.13 -21.11 8.15
CA ALA A 57 -10.40 -21.71 6.84
C ALA A 57 -11.16 -20.75 5.92
N ARG A 58 -12.10 -19.96 6.47
CA ARG A 58 -12.85 -18.95 5.69
C ARG A 58 -11.95 -17.87 5.10
N PHE A 59 -10.97 -17.38 5.86
CA PHE A 59 -10.03 -16.36 5.37
C PHE A 59 -9.10 -16.95 4.33
N ARG A 60 -8.56 -18.16 4.53
CA ARG A 60 -7.74 -18.84 3.53
C ARG A 60 -8.48 -19.02 2.21
N ALA A 61 -9.74 -19.49 2.26
CA ALA A 61 -10.57 -19.65 1.08
C ALA A 61 -10.90 -18.30 0.40
N ALA A 62 -10.96 -17.20 1.15
CA ALA A 62 -11.18 -15.87 0.58
C ALA A 62 -9.92 -15.35 -0.13
N VAL A 63 -8.75 -15.46 0.50
CA VAL A 63 -7.49 -14.95 -0.08
C VAL A 63 -6.96 -15.79 -1.24
N ASP A 64 -7.49 -17.00 -1.43
CA ASP A 64 -7.18 -17.84 -2.59
C ASP A 64 -8.00 -17.50 -3.85
N ARG A 65 -8.90 -16.53 -3.77
CA ARG A 65 -9.73 -16.06 -4.89
C ARG A 65 -9.48 -14.57 -5.11
N PRO A 66 -9.13 -14.14 -6.36
CA PRO A 66 -8.65 -12.79 -6.64
C PRO A 66 -9.50 -11.67 -6.02
N GLN A 67 -10.76 -11.53 -6.40
CA GLN A 67 -11.64 -10.47 -5.91
C GLN A 67 -11.96 -10.58 -4.43
N ALA A 68 -12.13 -11.80 -3.91
CA ALA A 68 -12.38 -12.04 -2.49
C ALA A 68 -11.15 -11.70 -1.64
N ALA A 69 -9.94 -11.90 -2.17
CA ALA A 69 -8.71 -11.49 -1.53
C ALA A 69 -8.63 -9.96 -1.34
N ALA A 70 -8.96 -9.20 -2.38
CA ALA A 70 -9.01 -7.73 -2.30
C ALA A 70 -10.03 -7.27 -1.24
N THR A 71 -11.24 -7.84 -1.24
CA THR A 71 -12.27 -7.52 -0.25
C THR A 71 -11.84 -7.88 1.18
N ALA A 72 -11.25 -9.06 1.35
CA ALA A 72 -10.78 -9.51 2.66
C ALA A 72 -9.67 -8.60 3.21
N MET A 73 -8.74 -8.19 2.36
CA MET A 73 -7.64 -7.29 2.75
C MET A 73 -8.12 -5.87 2.98
N HIS A 74 -9.06 -5.35 2.20
CA HIS A 74 -9.71 -4.07 2.50
C HIS A 74 -10.32 -4.07 3.91
N GLY A 75 -11.03 -5.15 4.29
CA GLY A 75 -11.58 -5.30 5.64
C GLY A 75 -10.51 -5.37 6.74
N VAL A 76 -9.34 -5.96 6.45
CA VAL A 76 -8.18 -5.94 7.35
C VAL A 76 -7.68 -4.52 7.55
N LEU A 77 -7.44 -3.79 6.46
CA LEU A 77 -6.92 -2.42 6.50
C LEU A 77 -7.88 -1.45 7.19
N ALA A 78 -9.19 -1.56 6.92
CA ALA A 78 -10.21 -0.74 7.56
C ALA A 78 -10.24 -0.94 9.08
N ARG A 79 -10.12 -2.18 9.55
CA ARG A 79 -10.03 -2.49 10.98
C ARG A 79 -8.79 -1.88 11.62
N ILE A 80 -7.61 -2.10 11.00
CA ILE A 80 -6.35 -1.58 11.51
C ILE A 80 -6.39 -0.05 11.59
N ASN A 81 -6.99 0.61 10.60
CA ASN A 81 -7.16 2.06 10.63
C ASN A 81 -8.01 2.51 11.82
N GLY A 82 -9.14 1.83 12.08
CA GLY A 82 -9.98 2.14 13.23
C GLY A 82 -9.24 2.02 14.56
N ASP A 83 -8.46 0.93 14.71
CA ASP A 83 -7.64 0.70 15.91
C ASP A 83 -6.53 1.75 16.08
N LEU A 84 -5.87 2.14 14.98
CA LEU A 84 -4.82 3.18 15.00
C LEU A 84 -5.42 4.55 15.29
N TYR A 85 -6.52 4.91 14.64
CA TYR A 85 -7.23 6.16 14.88
C TYR A 85 -7.65 6.29 16.34
N ALA A 86 -8.21 5.24 16.95
CA ALA A 86 -8.59 5.24 18.35
C ALA A 86 -7.37 5.47 19.27
N CYS A 87 -6.22 4.86 18.93
CA CYS A 87 -4.98 5.09 19.69
C CYS A 87 -4.48 6.53 19.55
N THR A 88 -4.43 7.09 18.33
CA THR A 88 -3.92 8.45 18.12
C THR A 88 -4.85 9.51 18.70
N ALA A 89 -6.18 9.33 18.58
CA ALA A 89 -7.17 10.25 19.09
C ALA A 89 -7.22 10.30 20.62
N SER A 90 -6.74 9.27 21.31
CA SER A 90 -6.72 9.21 22.78
C SER A 90 -5.47 9.81 23.43
N HIS A 91 -4.47 10.24 22.63
CA HIS A 91 -3.21 10.78 23.14
C HIS A 91 -2.89 12.11 22.44
N GLU A 92 -2.78 13.19 23.22
CA GLU A 92 -2.52 14.54 22.69
C GLU A 92 -1.23 14.61 21.86
N ASP A 93 -0.19 13.90 22.25
CA ASP A 93 1.11 13.86 21.57
C ASP A 93 1.05 13.20 20.18
N TYR A 94 0.03 12.37 19.89
CA TYR A 94 -0.11 11.63 18.65
C TYR A 94 -1.22 12.15 17.73
N VAL A 95 -1.87 13.25 18.07
CA VAL A 95 -2.99 13.82 17.28
C VAL A 95 -2.60 14.09 15.81
N THR A 96 -1.32 14.39 15.55
CA THR A 96 -0.80 14.63 14.21
C THR A 96 -0.13 13.40 13.57
N ALA A 97 -0.06 12.28 14.29
CA ALA A 97 0.58 11.07 13.80
C ALA A 97 -0.29 10.38 12.74
N ALA A 98 0.30 10.12 11.58
CA ALA A 98 -0.36 9.49 10.45
C ALA A 98 0.62 8.56 9.71
N ALA A 99 0.09 7.66 8.89
CA ALA A 99 0.91 6.84 8.01
C ALA A 99 0.27 6.67 6.63
N SER A 100 1.10 6.72 5.60
CA SER A 100 0.76 6.23 4.27
C SER A 100 1.04 4.73 4.17
N LEU A 101 0.23 4.03 3.39
CA LEU A 101 0.43 2.63 3.07
C LEU A 101 0.09 2.36 1.62
N THR A 102 0.94 1.57 0.97
CA THR A 102 0.61 0.83 -0.23
C THR A 102 0.74 -0.66 0.08
N ALA A 103 -0.36 -1.39 -0.06
CA ALA A 103 -0.41 -2.84 0.09
C ALA A 103 -0.83 -3.50 -1.22
N VAL A 104 -0.14 -4.55 -1.61
CA VAL A 104 -0.44 -5.33 -2.82
C VAL A 104 -0.70 -6.76 -2.43
N VAL A 105 -1.89 -7.25 -2.75
CA VAL A 105 -2.22 -8.67 -2.66
C VAL A 105 -2.08 -9.28 -4.04
N ILE A 106 -1.21 -10.27 -4.14
CA ILE A 106 -0.97 -11.01 -5.37
C ILE A 106 -1.58 -12.39 -5.18
N VAL A 107 -2.48 -12.75 -6.09
CA VAL A 107 -3.18 -14.03 -6.05
C VAL A 107 -3.39 -14.54 -7.47
N HIS A 108 -2.83 -15.73 -7.78
CA HIS A 108 -2.94 -16.38 -9.10
C HIS A 108 -2.62 -15.44 -10.28
N GLY A 109 -1.54 -14.64 -10.18
CA GLY A 109 -1.15 -13.69 -11.23
C GLY A 109 -1.96 -12.39 -11.27
N HIS A 110 -2.91 -12.18 -10.36
CA HIS A 110 -3.61 -10.90 -10.20
C HIS A 110 -3.02 -10.11 -9.05
N ALA A 111 -2.62 -8.87 -9.29
CA ALA A 111 -2.20 -7.91 -8.26
C ALA A 111 -3.35 -6.96 -7.96
N TYR A 112 -3.76 -6.89 -6.71
CA TYR A 112 -4.70 -5.89 -6.19
C TYR A 112 -3.95 -4.92 -5.30
N VAL A 113 -3.90 -3.67 -5.72
CA VAL A 113 -3.20 -2.60 -5.01
C VAL A 113 -4.19 -1.80 -4.19
N MET A 114 -3.93 -1.67 -2.92
CA MET A 114 -4.69 -0.85 -1.96
C MET A 114 -3.78 0.25 -1.46
N HIS A 115 -4.21 1.49 -1.64
CA HIS A 115 -3.37 2.66 -1.38
C HIS A 115 -4.11 3.74 -0.60
N ALA A 116 -3.40 4.34 0.36
CA ALA A 116 -3.76 5.61 0.99
C ALA A 116 -2.47 6.37 1.33
N GLY A 117 -2.29 7.55 0.75
CA GLY A 117 -1.21 8.46 1.10
C GLY A 117 -0.18 8.74 0.01
N SER A 118 1.10 8.81 0.37
CA SER A 118 2.21 9.26 -0.48
C SER A 118 3.18 8.14 -0.89
N THR A 119 3.00 6.92 -0.39
CA THR A 119 3.75 5.75 -0.90
C THR A 119 3.31 5.43 -2.32
N ALA A 120 4.09 4.68 -3.08
CA ALA A 120 3.81 4.43 -4.49
C ALA A 120 3.99 2.96 -4.87
N ALA A 121 3.24 2.52 -5.88
CA ALA A 121 3.43 1.22 -6.53
C ALA A 121 3.51 1.36 -8.04
N TYR A 122 4.39 0.58 -8.63
CA TYR A 122 4.64 0.54 -10.06
C TYR A 122 4.68 -0.90 -10.56
N LEU A 123 4.28 -1.07 -11.80
CA LEU A 123 4.51 -2.27 -12.58
C LEU A 123 5.68 -2.01 -13.52
N ALA A 124 6.74 -2.79 -13.40
CA ALA A 124 7.82 -2.83 -14.39
C ALA A 124 7.58 -4.00 -15.33
N ARG A 125 7.44 -3.71 -16.61
CA ARG A 125 7.16 -4.65 -17.71
C ARG A 125 7.90 -4.20 -18.96
N GLU A 126 8.64 -5.09 -19.59
CA GLU A 126 9.30 -4.86 -20.88
C GLU A 126 10.15 -3.57 -20.92
N GLY A 127 10.85 -3.27 -19.82
CA GLY A 127 11.69 -2.07 -19.72
C GLY A 127 10.94 -0.77 -19.45
N GLU A 128 9.64 -0.82 -19.23
CA GLU A 128 8.82 0.32 -18.84
C GLU A 128 8.40 0.23 -17.36
N VAL A 129 8.17 1.39 -16.74
CA VAL A 129 7.66 1.50 -15.36
C VAL A 129 6.38 2.32 -15.37
N MET A 130 5.28 1.66 -15.05
CA MET A 130 3.93 2.23 -15.05
C MET A 130 3.40 2.37 -13.64
N PRO A 131 2.83 3.51 -13.23
CA PRO A 131 2.18 3.65 -11.94
C PRO A 131 0.90 2.81 -11.88
N LEU A 132 0.68 2.12 -10.77
CA LEU A 132 -0.49 1.26 -10.57
C LEU A 132 -1.71 2.02 -10.04
N PHE A 133 -1.55 3.27 -9.62
CA PHE A 133 -2.64 4.16 -9.18
C PHE A 133 -2.23 5.64 -9.30
N ARG A 134 -3.20 6.54 -9.15
CA ARG A 134 -2.95 7.98 -9.03
C ARG A 134 -2.68 8.33 -7.58
N ASP A 135 -1.81 9.32 -7.37
CA ASP A 135 -1.43 9.77 -6.03
C ASP A 135 -2.58 10.43 -5.27
N ASP A 136 -2.48 10.31 -3.94
CA ASP A 136 -3.29 11.02 -2.95
C ASP A 136 -2.60 12.31 -2.45
N VAL A 137 -1.68 12.85 -3.24
CA VAL A 137 -0.90 14.04 -2.89
C VAL A 137 -1.23 15.17 -3.86
N PHE A 138 -1.64 16.31 -3.32
CA PHE A 138 -1.78 17.55 -4.07
C PHE A 138 -0.56 18.43 -3.86
N GLU A 139 0.06 18.86 -4.95
CA GLU A 139 1.14 19.86 -4.89
C GLU A 139 0.54 21.24 -4.62
N MET A 140 0.92 21.83 -3.48
CA MET A 140 0.52 23.17 -3.08
C MET A 140 1.73 24.09 -3.01
N ARG A 141 1.53 25.42 -3.04
CA ARG A 141 2.62 26.42 -2.93
C ARG A 141 3.48 26.27 -1.68
N ARG A 142 2.93 25.71 -0.59
CA ARG A 142 3.61 25.49 0.69
C ARG A 142 4.13 24.07 0.88
N GLY A 143 4.08 23.24 -0.16
CA GLY A 143 4.50 21.83 -0.14
C GLY A 143 3.35 20.87 -0.41
N PRO A 144 3.64 19.56 -0.51
CA PRO A 144 2.65 18.55 -0.84
C PRO A 144 1.63 18.38 0.30
N LEU A 145 0.34 18.38 -0.05
CA LEU A 145 -0.76 18.08 0.84
C LEU A 145 -1.17 16.62 0.68
N LEU A 146 -1.12 15.86 1.76
CA LEU A 146 -1.59 14.50 1.82
C LEU A 146 -3.10 14.48 2.04
N VAL A 147 -3.84 13.84 1.12
CA VAL A 147 -5.32 13.84 1.15
C VAL A 147 -5.89 12.71 1.99
N ARG A 148 -5.21 11.58 2.00
CA ARG A 148 -5.62 10.37 2.72
C ARG A 148 -4.44 9.75 3.44
N ALA A 149 -4.66 9.27 4.66
CA ALA A 149 -3.67 8.55 5.44
C ALA A 149 -4.35 7.68 6.51
N PHE A 150 -3.64 6.67 6.99
CA PHE A 150 -4.02 5.89 8.17
C PHE A 150 -3.91 6.74 9.44
N ALA A 151 -4.76 6.43 10.41
CA ALA A 151 -4.88 7.07 11.72
C ALA A 151 -5.42 8.52 11.72
N VAL A 152 -5.78 9.08 10.55
CA VAL A 152 -6.30 10.47 10.44
C VAL A 152 -7.80 10.54 10.64
N ALA A 153 -8.53 9.52 10.23
CA ALA A 153 -9.98 9.47 10.33
C ALA A 153 -10.46 8.07 10.74
N PRO A 154 -11.62 7.95 11.41
CA PRO A 154 -12.12 6.65 11.86
C PRO A 154 -12.46 5.71 10.71
N VAL A 155 -12.80 6.26 9.55
CA VAL A 155 -13.09 5.50 8.33
C VAL A 155 -12.01 5.80 7.30
N LEU A 156 -11.34 4.74 6.87
CA LEU A 156 -10.32 4.80 5.84
C LEU A 156 -10.98 4.71 4.46
N ASP A 157 -10.63 5.66 3.59
CA ASP A 157 -10.92 5.60 2.16
C ASP A 157 -9.62 5.20 1.43
N VAL A 158 -9.58 3.99 0.88
CA VAL A 158 -8.44 3.49 0.12
C VAL A 158 -8.75 3.44 -1.37
N THR A 159 -7.80 3.88 -2.18
CA THR A 159 -7.83 3.61 -3.62
C THR A 159 -7.52 2.13 -3.85
N ILE A 160 -8.34 1.47 -4.68
CA ILE A 160 -8.07 0.11 -5.12
C ILE A 160 -7.89 0.12 -6.63
N SER A 161 -6.79 -0.47 -7.07
CA SER A 161 -6.52 -0.76 -8.47
C SER A 161 -6.10 -2.21 -8.64
N SER A 162 -6.11 -2.71 -9.87
CA SER A 162 -5.69 -4.09 -10.17
C SER A 162 -4.87 -4.14 -11.46
N ALA A 163 -3.98 -5.12 -11.54
CA ALA A 163 -3.22 -5.44 -12.72
C ALA A 163 -3.09 -6.97 -12.86
N MET A 164 -3.12 -7.45 -14.09
CA MET A 164 -2.70 -8.82 -14.40
C MET A 164 -1.19 -8.84 -14.58
N LEU A 165 -0.54 -9.79 -13.93
CA LEU A 165 0.90 -10.00 -14.01
C LEU A 165 1.23 -11.02 -15.10
N ALA A 166 2.28 -10.75 -15.85
CA ALA A 166 2.88 -11.66 -16.82
C ALA A 166 4.25 -12.16 -16.32
N PRO A 167 4.75 -13.27 -16.84
CA PRO A 167 6.13 -13.69 -16.59
C PRO A 167 7.11 -12.58 -16.96
N GLY A 168 8.09 -12.31 -16.10
CA GLY A 168 9.06 -11.24 -16.27
C GLY A 168 8.65 -9.89 -15.67
N ASP A 169 7.40 -9.73 -15.27
CA ASP A 169 6.95 -8.53 -14.56
C ASP A 169 7.61 -8.36 -13.18
N ALA A 170 7.69 -7.12 -12.74
CA ALA A 170 8.01 -6.82 -11.35
C ALA A 170 7.07 -5.77 -10.76
N ILE A 171 6.60 -6.01 -9.55
CA ILE A 171 5.95 -4.99 -8.71
C ILE A 171 7.02 -4.28 -7.91
N VAL A 172 7.03 -2.96 -7.99
CA VAL A 172 7.95 -2.08 -7.27
C VAL A 172 7.16 -1.19 -6.33
N LEU A 173 7.38 -1.33 -5.02
CA LEU A 173 6.81 -0.46 -4.00
C LEU A 173 7.86 0.52 -3.50
N LEU A 174 7.53 1.79 -3.44
CA LEU A 174 8.41 2.87 -3.01
C LEU A 174 7.81 3.64 -1.83
N GLY A 175 8.66 4.09 -0.90
CA GLY A 175 8.26 4.96 0.20
C GLY A 175 7.79 6.35 -0.25
N ARG A 176 8.04 6.73 -1.50
CA ARG A 176 7.58 7.96 -2.14
C ARG A 176 7.38 7.76 -3.65
N ARG A 177 6.69 8.69 -4.29
CA ARG A 177 6.55 8.74 -5.74
C ARG A 177 7.88 9.04 -6.44
N MET A 178 8.11 8.43 -7.60
CA MET A 178 9.20 8.79 -8.52
C MET A 178 8.97 10.17 -9.14
N ARG A 179 10.03 10.96 -9.21
CA ARG A 179 10.03 12.33 -9.79
C ARG A 179 10.66 12.30 -11.17
N GLY A 180 9.89 11.86 -12.17
CA GLY A 180 10.31 11.93 -13.57
C GLY A 180 11.09 10.72 -14.09
N ASP A 181 11.51 10.82 -15.35
CA ASP A 181 12.05 9.68 -16.12
C ASP A 181 13.45 9.23 -15.68
N ALA A 182 14.24 10.14 -15.09
CA ALA A 182 15.56 9.77 -14.58
C ALA A 182 15.46 8.77 -13.41
N GLU A 183 14.53 9.00 -12.49
CA GLU A 183 14.27 8.06 -11.38
C GLU A 183 13.67 6.75 -11.87
N ARG A 184 12.79 6.79 -12.88
CA ARG A 184 12.25 5.56 -13.50
C ARG A 184 13.36 4.72 -14.10
N ARG A 185 14.30 5.33 -14.85
CA ARG A 185 15.48 4.61 -15.39
C ARG A 185 16.38 4.09 -14.29
N ALA A 186 16.58 4.86 -13.20
CA ALA A 186 17.36 4.41 -12.05
C ALA A 186 16.74 3.19 -11.37
N VAL A 187 15.40 3.18 -11.21
CA VAL A 187 14.67 2.02 -10.66
C VAL A 187 14.82 0.82 -11.58
N LEU A 188 14.67 0.96 -12.90
CA LEU A 188 14.90 -0.13 -13.86
C LEU A 188 16.31 -0.68 -13.77
N ALA A 189 17.32 0.19 -13.76
CA ALA A 189 18.71 -0.23 -13.58
C ALA A 189 18.95 -0.91 -12.22
N SER A 190 18.28 -0.46 -11.17
CA SER A 190 18.39 -1.06 -9.82
C SER A 190 17.67 -2.40 -9.69
N LEU A 191 16.72 -2.70 -10.59
CA LEU A 191 16.16 -4.04 -10.68
C LEU A 191 17.27 -5.07 -10.97
N ASP A 192 18.29 -4.68 -11.71
CA ASP A 192 19.40 -5.56 -12.10
C ASP A 192 20.63 -5.42 -11.19
N ALA A 193 20.98 -4.23 -10.71
CA ALA A 193 22.30 -3.90 -10.13
C ALA A 193 22.38 -3.80 -8.60
N GLY A 194 21.32 -3.69 -7.90
CA GLY A 194 21.40 -3.92 -6.45
C GLY A 194 21.52 -2.75 -5.47
N ASP A 195 21.50 -1.47 -5.81
CA ASP A 195 21.49 -0.40 -4.82
C ASP A 195 20.51 0.74 -5.14
N PRO A 196 19.46 0.90 -4.36
CA PRO A 196 18.82 2.18 -4.18
C PRO A 196 18.80 2.55 -2.70
N GLY A 197 19.40 3.67 -2.32
CA GLY A 197 19.37 4.24 -0.98
C GLY A 197 18.00 4.67 -0.48
N GLU A 198 16.91 4.14 -1.02
CA GLU A 198 15.51 4.39 -0.65
C GLU A 198 14.80 3.12 -0.22
N ARG A 199 13.70 3.28 0.53
CA ARG A 199 12.80 2.21 0.94
C ARG A 199 12.12 1.62 -0.29
N VAL A 200 12.56 0.47 -0.75
CA VAL A 200 12.08 -0.21 -1.95
C VAL A 200 11.78 -1.67 -1.63
N LEU A 201 10.62 -2.13 -2.06
CA LEU A 201 10.28 -3.54 -2.09
C LEU A 201 10.01 -3.95 -3.53
N ILE A 202 10.74 -4.95 -4.02
CA ILE A 202 10.61 -5.45 -5.38
C ILE A 202 10.20 -6.92 -5.33
N ALA A 203 9.16 -7.27 -6.07
CA ALA A 203 8.76 -8.66 -6.30
C ALA A 203 8.78 -8.95 -7.81
N ARG A 204 9.58 -9.93 -8.23
CA ARG A 204 9.65 -10.41 -9.61
C ARG A 204 8.86 -11.70 -9.76
N PHE A 205 8.22 -11.87 -10.89
CA PHE A 205 7.34 -12.99 -11.19
C PHE A 205 7.91 -13.82 -12.32
N ASP A 206 8.04 -15.13 -12.07
CA ASP A 206 8.48 -16.13 -13.04
C ASP A 206 7.27 -16.84 -13.66
N GLN A 207 7.50 -17.70 -14.64
CA GLN A 207 6.41 -18.44 -15.35
C GLN A 207 5.54 -19.26 -14.40
N ASP A 208 6.13 -19.83 -13.34
CA ASP A 208 5.41 -20.67 -12.38
C ASP A 208 4.50 -19.88 -11.43
N ASP A 209 4.71 -18.57 -11.33
CA ASP A 209 3.95 -17.69 -10.42
C ASP A 209 2.67 -17.15 -11.07
N VAL A 210 2.65 -17.09 -12.38
CA VAL A 210 1.54 -16.53 -13.16
C VAL A 210 0.75 -17.70 -13.74
N ALA A 211 -0.47 -17.91 -13.28
CA ALA A 211 -1.36 -18.86 -13.89
C ALA A 211 -1.64 -18.44 -15.36
N PRO A 212 -1.82 -19.38 -16.31
CA PRO A 212 -2.31 -19.03 -17.64
C PRO A 212 -3.62 -18.24 -17.44
N GLY A 213 -3.61 -16.99 -17.88
CA GLY A 213 -4.63 -16.00 -17.53
C GLY A 213 -6.03 -16.47 -17.92
N ASP A 214 -6.97 -16.27 -17.04
CA ASP A 214 -8.39 -16.22 -17.43
C ASP A 214 -8.55 -15.00 -18.35
N PRO A 215 -8.86 -15.20 -19.66
CA PRO A 215 -8.97 -14.10 -20.62
C PRO A 215 -10.12 -13.12 -20.33
N TYR A 216 -10.94 -13.42 -19.35
CA TYR A 216 -12.05 -12.58 -18.89
C TYR A 216 -11.74 -11.95 -17.52
N GLY A 217 -10.64 -11.19 -17.44
CA GLY A 217 -10.27 -10.44 -16.24
C GLY A 217 -11.45 -9.64 -15.71
N ALA A 218 -12.00 -10.11 -14.59
CA ALA A 218 -13.12 -9.45 -13.94
C ALA A 218 -12.73 -8.01 -13.59
N ALA A 219 -13.59 -7.07 -13.94
CA ALA A 219 -13.42 -5.65 -13.61
C ALA A 219 -13.13 -5.48 -12.11
N PRO A 220 -12.29 -4.52 -11.72
CA PRO A 220 -11.97 -4.29 -10.31
C PRO A 220 -13.27 -4.12 -9.51
N PRO A 221 -13.32 -4.61 -8.27
CA PRO A 221 -14.51 -4.51 -7.44
C PRO A 221 -14.90 -3.03 -7.30
N ARG A 222 -16.13 -2.70 -7.70
CA ARG A 222 -16.70 -1.38 -7.47
C ARG A 222 -17.02 -1.28 -5.99
N LEU A 223 -16.09 -0.73 -5.22
CA LEU A 223 -16.39 -0.36 -3.84
C LEU A 223 -17.27 0.89 -3.82
N PRO A 224 -18.21 1.01 -2.87
CA PRO A 224 -19.11 2.14 -2.81
C PRO A 224 -18.32 3.44 -2.64
N VAL A 225 -18.39 4.31 -3.64
CA VAL A 225 -17.87 5.67 -3.59
C VAL A 225 -18.73 6.44 -2.59
N ARG A 226 -18.21 6.75 -1.42
CA ARG A 226 -18.89 7.62 -0.44
C ARG A 226 -18.63 9.09 -0.75
N PRO A 227 -19.64 9.98 -0.61
CA PRO A 227 -19.59 11.33 -1.12
C PRO A 227 -18.56 12.23 -0.43
N LEU A 228 -18.11 13.24 -1.16
CA LEU A 228 -17.08 14.26 -0.92
C LEU A 228 -17.13 15.04 0.42
N ALA A 229 -18.20 14.94 1.19
CA ALA A 229 -18.33 15.65 2.48
C ALA A 229 -17.24 15.29 3.52
N ARG A 230 -16.56 14.14 3.36
CA ARG A 230 -15.47 13.70 4.25
C ARG A 230 -14.10 14.24 3.86
N LEU A 231 -13.95 14.74 2.64
CA LEU A 231 -12.70 15.37 2.19
C LEU A 231 -12.42 16.66 2.98
N ALA A 232 -13.48 17.42 3.31
CA ALA A 232 -13.36 18.67 4.06
C ALA A 232 -12.82 18.45 5.49
N ALA A 233 -13.23 17.40 6.17
CA ALA A 233 -12.75 17.09 7.52
C ALA A 233 -11.28 16.64 7.53
N ALA A 234 -10.86 15.84 6.54
CA ALA A 234 -9.47 15.42 6.39
C ALA A 234 -8.56 16.60 6.03
N ILE A 235 -9.03 17.52 5.17
CA ILE A 235 -8.30 18.74 4.81
C ILE A 235 -8.16 19.67 6.02
N ALA A 236 -9.21 19.85 6.82
CA ALA A 236 -9.17 20.67 8.02
C ALA A 236 -8.16 20.12 9.06
N PHE A 237 -8.13 18.80 9.25
CA PHE A 237 -7.19 18.14 10.14
C PHE A 237 -5.73 18.32 9.67
N LEU A 238 -5.47 18.12 8.38
CA LEU A 238 -4.13 18.29 7.81
C LEU A 238 -3.64 19.74 7.82
N VAL A 239 -4.55 20.71 7.63
CA VAL A 239 -4.23 22.14 7.76
C VAL A 239 -3.89 22.47 9.21
N ALA A 240 -4.63 21.95 10.19
CA ALA A 240 -4.32 22.15 11.61
C ALA A 240 -2.96 21.54 11.98
N ALA A 241 -2.65 20.34 11.49
CA ALA A 241 -1.38 19.66 11.73
C ALA A 241 -0.16 20.40 11.13
N VAL A 242 -0.37 21.09 10.00
CA VAL A 242 0.70 21.85 9.29
C VAL A 242 0.86 23.27 9.86
N THR A 243 -0.21 23.86 10.41
CA THR A 243 -0.18 25.27 10.91
C THR A 243 0.10 25.39 12.39
N GLY A 244 0.17 24.28 13.13
CA GLY A 244 0.47 24.30 14.57
C GLY A 244 -0.58 24.99 15.43
N ARG A 245 -1.84 25.01 14.98
CA ARG A 245 -3.00 25.54 15.72
C ARG A 245 -4.03 24.46 15.98
#